data_d47a23945b431c264c3576513fec51a7
#
_entry.id   d47a23945b431c264c3576513fec51a7
#
_cell.length_a   1.000
_cell.length_b   1.000
_cell.length_c   1.000
_cell.angle_alpha   90.00
_cell.angle_beta   90.00
_cell.angle_gamma   90.00
#
_symmetry.space_group_name_H-M   'P 1'
#
loop_
_entity.id
_entity.type
_entity.pdbx_description
1 polymer ?
#
loop_
_entity_poly.entity_id
_entity_poly.type
_entity_poly.pdbx_seq_one_letter_code
_entity_poly.pdbx_strand_id
1 'polypeptide(L)'
;MNASVKMTNASVVVKNAAGIDKKRFGWLLSPGLPVIGMGILAGYHFGPKPTKKIFALGGPLLLHVIIPAVDGLVGADENNPSDDEIKVLVNDPYYDRIVKLFIPLQMAANLFAGYVVTRQNVSMLDQILLGVSMGAINGVAVNTAHELCHRPKKSDHYWSHMTLAPLVYNHFRIEHPYGHHKRAATPEDPASSKMGETFYEFWPRTVFGGLKSAVEIEHKRLKRKGLSFFSKENELFHGWAMS
;
A
#
# COMPACT_ATOMS: atom_id res chain seq x y z
N MET A 1 -28.39 -23.08 22.43
CA MET A 1 -27.27 -24.04 22.60
C MET A 1 -26.09 -23.79 21.63
N ASN A 2 -26.08 -22.74 20.82
CA ASN A 2 -25.09 -22.57 19.72
C ASN A 2 -24.05 -21.42 19.88
N ALA A 3 -24.15 -20.59 20.92
CA ALA A 3 -23.21 -19.48 21.10
C ALA A 3 -21.89 -19.88 21.81
N SER A 4 -21.97 -20.85 22.71
CA SER A 4 -20.83 -21.34 23.48
C SER A 4 -19.85 -22.18 22.63
N VAL A 5 -20.37 -22.96 21.68
CA VAL A 5 -19.58 -23.79 20.77
C VAL A 5 -18.82 -22.94 19.73
N LYS A 6 -19.40 -21.82 19.26
CA LYS A 6 -18.73 -20.90 18.33
C LYS A 6 -17.59 -20.11 18.98
N MET A 7 -17.72 -19.73 20.26
CA MET A 7 -16.65 -19.03 20.97
C MET A 7 -15.46 -19.95 21.30
N THR A 8 -15.70 -21.20 21.64
CA THR A 8 -14.63 -22.19 21.87
C THR A 8 -13.85 -22.47 20.58
N ASN A 9 -14.53 -22.61 19.45
CA ASN A 9 -13.84 -22.85 18.17
C ASN A 9 -13.01 -21.64 17.72
N ALA A 10 -13.49 -20.41 17.87
CA ALA A 10 -12.73 -19.21 17.53
C ALA A 10 -11.48 -19.03 18.41
N SER A 11 -11.58 -19.33 19.71
CA SER A 11 -10.44 -19.24 20.62
C SER A 11 -9.41 -20.36 20.41
N VAL A 12 -9.83 -21.53 20.00
CA VAL A 12 -8.96 -22.66 19.63
C VAL A 12 -8.23 -22.35 18.31
N VAL A 13 -8.94 -21.80 17.32
CA VAL A 13 -8.34 -21.40 16.03
C VAL A 13 -7.27 -20.32 16.23
N VAL A 14 -7.53 -19.29 17.05
CA VAL A 14 -6.54 -18.23 17.33
C VAL A 14 -5.30 -18.77 18.05
N LYS A 15 -5.46 -19.70 19.00
CA LYS A 15 -4.32 -20.34 19.66
C LYS A 15 -3.49 -21.20 18.69
N ASN A 16 -4.14 -21.90 17.78
CA ASN A 16 -3.46 -22.72 16.77
C ASN A 16 -2.72 -21.85 15.74
N ALA A 17 -3.32 -20.76 15.27
CA ALA A 17 -2.67 -19.85 14.30
C ALA A 17 -1.36 -19.25 14.85
N ALA A 18 -1.34 -18.84 16.11
CA ALA A 18 -0.13 -18.31 16.75
C ALA A 18 1.00 -19.35 16.92
N GLY A 19 0.66 -20.64 16.96
CA GLY A 19 1.64 -21.73 16.98
C GLY A 19 2.14 -22.15 15.60
N ILE A 20 1.32 -21.92 14.56
CA ILE A 20 1.63 -22.25 13.17
C ILE A 20 2.59 -21.22 12.56
N ASP A 21 2.24 -19.94 12.65
CA ASP A 21 3.08 -18.86 12.08
C ASP A 21 4.14 -18.38 13.09
N LYS A 22 5.30 -19.00 13.05
CA LYS A 22 6.46 -18.59 13.85
C LYS A 22 7.00 -17.20 13.48
N LYS A 23 6.67 -16.71 12.29
CA LYS A 23 7.08 -15.40 11.74
C LYS A 23 6.02 -14.32 11.98
N ARG A 24 4.98 -14.61 12.74
CA ARG A 24 3.83 -13.74 13.00
C ARG A 24 4.21 -12.29 13.29
N PHE A 25 5.27 -12.08 14.09
CA PHE A 25 5.74 -10.74 14.41
C PHE A 25 6.46 -10.02 13.25
N GLY A 26 6.97 -10.77 12.25
CA GLY A 26 7.56 -10.20 11.04
C GLY A 26 6.56 -9.36 10.22
N TRP A 27 5.28 -9.71 10.28
CA TRP A 27 4.23 -8.94 9.61
C TRP A 27 4.07 -7.51 10.15
N LEU A 28 4.56 -7.22 11.37
CA LEU A 28 4.61 -5.86 11.93
C LEU A 28 5.59 -4.94 11.21
N LEU A 29 6.51 -5.47 10.39
CA LEU A 29 7.39 -4.66 9.55
C LEU A 29 6.58 -3.80 8.57
N SER A 30 5.44 -4.29 8.06
CA SER A 30 4.59 -3.53 7.16
C SER A 30 4.06 -2.24 7.81
N PRO A 31 3.28 -2.25 8.90
CA PRO A 31 2.86 -1.02 9.59
C PRO A 31 4.03 -0.29 10.29
N GLY A 32 5.17 -0.92 10.45
CA GLY A 32 6.42 -0.30 10.91
C GLY A 32 6.99 0.72 9.93
N LEU A 33 6.76 0.58 8.61
CA LEU A 33 7.30 1.51 7.61
C LEU A 33 6.80 2.95 7.78
N PRO A 34 5.51 3.24 7.95
CA PRO A 34 5.06 4.60 8.26
C PRO A 34 5.64 5.14 9.58
N VAL A 35 5.86 4.28 10.58
CA VAL A 35 6.49 4.68 11.85
C VAL A 35 7.96 5.08 11.62
N ILE A 36 8.69 4.33 10.80
CA ILE A 36 10.04 4.70 10.37
C ILE A 36 10.01 6.03 9.61
N GLY A 37 9.03 6.25 8.74
CA GLY A 37 8.82 7.52 8.05
C GLY A 37 8.65 8.69 9.03
N MET A 38 7.83 8.52 10.05
CA MET A 38 7.70 9.52 11.13
C MET A 38 9.03 9.73 11.89
N GLY A 39 9.80 8.67 12.13
CA GLY A 39 11.14 8.76 12.72
C GLY A 39 12.12 9.57 11.86
N ILE A 40 12.10 9.36 10.55
CA ILE A 40 12.88 10.14 9.56
C ILE A 40 12.50 11.62 9.62
N LEU A 41 11.22 11.93 9.61
CA LEU A 41 10.70 13.30 9.71
C LEU A 41 11.07 13.95 11.05
N ALA A 42 10.95 13.21 12.15
CA ALA A 42 11.34 13.68 13.48
C ALA A 42 12.85 13.94 13.57
N GLY A 43 13.67 13.06 13.00
CA GLY A 43 15.11 13.24 12.92
C GLY A 43 15.50 14.49 12.10
N TYR A 44 14.79 14.76 10.99
CA TYR A 44 14.96 16.00 10.24
C TYR A 44 14.50 17.22 11.04
N HIS A 45 13.36 17.14 11.71
CA HIS A 45 12.74 18.27 12.41
C HIS A 45 13.54 18.68 13.68
N PHE A 46 13.83 17.70 14.53
CA PHE A 46 14.45 17.92 15.85
C PHE A 46 15.97 17.70 15.87
N GLY A 47 16.52 17.06 14.85
CA GLY A 47 17.93 16.72 14.77
C GLY A 47 18.83 17.92 14.51
N PRO A 48 20.12 17.80 14.83
CA PRO A 48 21.11 18.84 14.60
C PRO A 48 21.31 19.10 13.10
N LYS A 49 21.70 20.34 12.74
CA LYS A 49 21.88 20.76 11.32
C LYS A 49 22.71 19.79 10.47
N PRO A 50 23.83 19.21 10.94
CA PRO A 50 24.63 18.31 10.11
C PRO A 50 23.90 17.04 9.68
N THR A 51 22.95 16.54 10.45
CA THR A 51 22.24 15.28 10.18
C THR A 51 20.99 15.45 9.30
N LYS A 52 20.50 16.69 9.11
CA LYS A 52 19.24 16.94 8.40
C LYS A 52 19.22 16.38 6.99
N LYS A 53 20.33 16.47 6.23
CA LYS A 53 20.40 15.93 4.88
C LYS A 53 20.28 14.39 4.84
N ILE A 54 20.86 13.70 5.83
CA ILE A 54 20.76 12.24 5.94
C ILE A 54 19.31 11.85 6.18
N PHE A 55 18.61 12.53 7.09
CA PHE A 55 17.19 12.29 7.34
C PHE A 55 16.32 12.67 6.13
N ALA A 56 16.64 13.76 5.43
CA ALA A 56 15.91 14.13 4.21
C ALA A 56 16.01 13.06 3.10
N LEU A 57 17.11 12.29 3.04
CA LEU A 57 17.31 11.16 2.15
C LEU A 57 16.88 9.80 2.76
N GLY A 58 16.31 9.81 3.95
CA GLY A 58 16.06 8.60 4.73
C GLY A 58 15.19 7.55 4.03
N GLY A 59 14.17 7.95 3.26
CA GLY A 59 13.32 7.04 2.51
C GLY A 59 14.08 6.28 1.40
N PRO A 60 14.76 6.97 0.46
CA PRO A 60 15.62 6.33 -0.53
C PRO A 60 16.71 5.44 0.09
N LEU A 61 17.36 5.91 1.16
CA LEU A 61 18.37 5.10 1.86
C LEU A 61 17.76 3.83 2.46
N LEU A 62 16.58 3.93 3.06
CA LEU A 62 15.87 2.78 3.60
C LEU A 62 15.55 1.75 2.50
N LEU A 63 14.90 2.19 1.40
CA LEU A 63 14.38 1.27 0.39
C LEU A 63 15.46 0.74 -0.56
N HIS A 64 16.48 1.53 -0.88
CA HIS A 64 17.46 1.15 -1.90
C HIS A 64 18.83 0.72 -1.35
N VAL A 65 19.07 0.91 -0.05
CA VAL A 65 20.33 0.51 0.59
C VAL A 65 20.07 -0.43 1.76
N ILE A 66 19.28 0.01 2.76
CA ILE A 66 19.14 -0.74 4.02
C ILE A 66 18.34 -2.02 3.79
N ILE A 67 17.16 -1.94 3.17
CA ILE A 67 16.32 -3.11 2.93
C ILE A 67 17.03 -4.15 2.04
N PRO A 68 17.61 -3.80 0.88
CA PRO A 68 18.36 -4.77 0.08
C PRO A 68 19.57 -5.38 0.80
N ALA A 69 20.27 -4.61 1.63
CA ALA A 69 21.39 -5.14 2.42
C ALA A 69 20.91 -6.15 3.48
N VAL A 70 19.82 -5.86 4.16
CA VAL A 70 19.18 -6.76 5.14
C VAL A 70 18.67 -8.02 4.43
N ASP A 71 17.99 -7.87 3.29
CA ASP A 71 17.46 -8.98 2.50
C ASP A 71 18.58 -9.93 2.06
N GLY A 72 19.71 -9.38 1.59
CA GLY A 72 20.89 -10.17 1.24
C GLY A 72 21.54 -10.91 2.42
N LEU A 73 21.38 -10.39 3.65
CA LEU A 73 21.90 -11.04 4.86
C LEU A 73 20.94 -12.11 5.40
N VAL A 74 19.64 -11.88 5.31
CA VAL A 74 18.60 -12.78 5.83
C VAL A 74 18.39 -13.97 4.89
N GLY A 75 18.48 -13.73 3.57
CA GLY A 75 18.27 -14.74 2.54
C GLY A 75 16.81 -15.11 2.32
N ALA A 76 16.57 -16.11 1.46
CA ALA A 76 15.22 -16.58 1.12
C ALA A 76 14.63 -17.41 2.25
N ASP A 77 13.34 -17.20 2.52
CA ASP A 77 12.57 -18.00 3.43
C ASP A 77 11.74 -19.05 2.69
N GLU A 78 12.16 -20.30 2.76
CA GLU A 78 11.53 -21.45 2.09
C GLU A 78 10.38 -22.08 2.91
N ASN A 79 10.15 -21.63 4.15
CA ASN A 79 9.14 -22.21 5.02
C ASN A 79 7.77 -21.60 4.72
N ASN A 80 7.03 -22.18 3.80
CA ASN A 80 5.65 -21.83 3.52
C ASN A 80 4.69 -22.70 4.34
N PRO A 81 3.55 -22.15 4.80
CA PRO A 81 2.54 -22.94 5.47
C PRO A 81 1.90 -23.94 4.50
N SER A 82 1.54 -25.12 5.01
CA SER A 82 0.78 -26.13 4.28
C SER A 82 -0.66 -25.67 4.01
N ASP A 83 -1.35 -26.32 3.07
CA ASP A 83 -2.75 -25.98 2.72
C ASP A 83 -3.70 -26.04 3.93
N ASP A 84 -3.48 -26.95 4.88
CA ASP A 84 -4.30 -27.04 6.08
C ASP A 84 -3.98 -25.92 7.09
N GLU A 85 -2.73 -25.53 7.21
CA GLU A 85 -2.31 -24.34 7.98
C GLU A 85 -2.87 -23.06 7.39
N ILE A 86 -2.86 -22.91 6.06
CA ILE A 86 -3.46 -21.75 5.38
C ILE A 86 -4.93 -21.59 5.74
N LYS A 87 -5.71 -22.67 5.79
CA LYS A 87 -7.13 -22.63 6.19
C LYS A 87 -7.33 -22.05 7.59
N VAL A 88 -6.39 -22.29 8.50
CA VAL A 88 -6.43 -21.72 9.86
C VAL A 88 -6.00 -20.25 9.85
N LEU A 89 -4.91 -19.93 9.16
CA LEU A 89 -4.32 -18.58 9.12
C LEU A 89 -5.24 -17.55 8.45
N VAL A 90 -5.93 -17.91 7.38
CA VAL A 90 -6.89 -17.04 6.67
C VAL A 90 -8.01 -16.52 7.57
N ASN A 91 -8.37 -17.28 8.62
CA ASN A 91 -9.42 -16.92 9.56
C ASN A 91 -8.90 -16.15 10.80
N ASP A 92 -7.58 -15.96 10.94
CA ASP A 92 -7.03 -15.21 12.06
C ASP A 92 -7.17 -13.70 11.85
N PRO A 93 -7.93 -13.00 12.72
CA PRO A 93 -8.13 -11.55 12.60
C PRO A 93 -6.85 -10.73 12.81
N TYR A 94 -5.77 -11.34 13.26
CA TYR A 94 -4.48 -10.68 13.42
C TYR A 94 -3.98 -10.10 12.09
N TYR A 95 -3.99 -10.89 11.01
CA TYR A 95 -3.50 -10.45 9.70
C TYR A 95 -4.35 -9.33 9.11
N ASP A 96 -5.69 -9.41 9.28
CA ASP A 96 -6.59 -8.33 8.87
C ASP A 96 -6.29 -7.02 9.61
N ARG A 97 -6.04 -7.10 10.93
CA ARG A 97 -5.69 -5.93 11.75
C ARG A 97 -4.35 -5.33 11.37
N ILE A 98 -3.33 -6.15 11.06
CA ILE A 98 -2.01 -5.69 10.63
C ILE A 98 -2.11 -4.88 9.33
N VAL A 99 -2.80 -5.43 8.32
CA VAL A 99 -3.02 -4.73 7.05
C VAL A 99 -3.71 -3.39 7.27
N LYS A 100 -4.76 -3.34 8.10
CA LYS A 100 -5.51 -2.12 8.38
C LYS A 100 -4.77 -1.13 9.29
N LEU A 101 -3.89 -1.59 10.17
CA LEU A 101 -3.08 -0.75 11.04
C LEU A 101 -2.12 0.15 10.25
N PHE A 102 -1.66 -0.31 9.10
CA PHE A 102 -0.81 0.48 8.21
C PHE A 102 -1.44 1.84 7.87
N ILE A 103 -2.74 1.89 7.63
CA ILE A 103 -3.44 3.03 7.05
C ILE A 103 -3.46 4.25 7.98
N PRO A 104 -3.93 4.17 9.25
CA PRO A 104 -3.87 5.31 10.15
C PRO A 104 -2.43 5.78 10.43
N LEU A 105 -1.47 4.86 10.45
CA LEU A 105 -0.05 5.21 10.61
C LEU A 105 0.49 5.95 9.38
N GLN A 106 0.12 5.52 8.17
CA GLN A 106 0.44 6.23 6.92
C GLN A 106 -0.16 7.64 6.91
N MET A 107 -1.43 7.78 7.30
CA MET A 107 -2.09 9.09 7.38
C MET A 107 -1.37 9.99 8.38
N ALA A 108 -1.05 9.49 9.56
CA ALA A 108 -0.31 10.24 10.58
C ALA A 108 1.08 10.68 10.07
N ALA A 109 1.80 9.80 9.35
CA ALA A 109 3.09 10.13 8.76
C ALA A 109 2.98 11.24 7.70
N ASN A 110 1.96 11.20 6.83
CA ASN A 110 1.73 12.23 5.82
C ASN A 110 1.33 13.58 6.45
N LEU A 111 0.46 13.57 7.47
CA LEU A 111 0.11 14.79 8.20
C LEU A 111 1.34 15.39 8.91
N PHE A 112 2.18 14.56 9.49
CA PHE A 112 3.42 15.01 10.11
C PHE A 112 4.42 15.54 9.07
N ALA A 113 4.49 14.94 7.88
CA ALA A 113 5.30 15.46 6.77
C ALA A 113 4.84 16.87 6.36
N GLY A 114 3.53 17.06 6.18
CA GLY A 114 2.94 18.37 5.91
C GLY A 114 3.29 19.39 6.99
N TYR A 115 3.18 19.03 8.25
CA TYR A 115 3.58 19.88 9.36
C TYR A 115 5.07 20.27 9.30
N VAL A 116 5.97 19.30 9.09
CA VAL A 116 7.43 19.56 9.04
C VAL A 116 7.77 20.51 7.90
N VAL A 117 7.20 20.30 6.72
CA VAL A 117 7.51 21.12 5.53
C VAL A 117 6.96 22.54 5.64
N THR A 118 5.80 22.73 6.27
CA THR A 118 5.12 24.03 6.33
C THR A 118 5.54 24.90 7.52
N ARG A 119 6.07 24.33 8.60
CA ARG A 119 6.36 25.06 9.85
C ARG A 119 7.79 25.55 10.01
N GLN A 120 8.70 25.14 9.15
CA GLN A 120 10.11 25.54 9.21
C GLN A 120 10.52 26.26 7.93
N ASN A 121 11.59 27.08 8.02
CA ASN A 121 12.31 27.58 6.87
C ASN A 121 13.07 26.41 6.19
N VAL A 122 12.32 25.46 5.66
CA VAL A 122 12.84 24.30 4.94
C VAL A 122 13.25 24.77 3.56
N SER A 123 14.51 24.55 3.18
CA SER A 123 14.98 24.89 1.84
C SER A 123 14.19 24.11 0.78
N MET A 124 14.03 24.69 -0.42
CA MET A 124 13.35 24.00 -1.52
C MET A 124 13.96 22.61 -1.81
N LEU A 125 15.29 22.50 -1.72
CA LEU A 125 15.97 21.21 -1.88
C LEU A 125 15.53 20.21 -0.81
N ASP A 126 15.45 20.64 0.46
CA ASP A 126 15.02 19.75 1.54
C ASP A 126 13.54 19.36 1.40
N GLN A 127 12.67 20.25 0.92
CA GLN A 127 11.28 19.93 0.61
C GLN A 127 11.20 18.82 -0.45
N ILE A 128 11.98 18.93 -1.52
CA ILE A 128 12.05 17.91 -2.57
C ILE A 128 12.56 16.58 -2.00
N LEU A 129 13.65 16.60 -1.23
CA LEU A 129 14.24 15.38 -0.64
C LEU A 129 13.29 14.70 0.36
N LEU A 130 12.61 15.47 1.20
CA LEU A 130 11.56 14.95 2.11
C LEU A 130 10.36 14.41 1.34
N GLY A 131 9.95 15.09 0.27
CA GLY A 131 8.91 14.62 -0.64
C GLY A 131 9.28 13.29 -1.30
N VAL A 132 10.50 13.15 -1.81
CA VAL A 132 11.01 11.89 -2.36
C VAL A 132 11.06 10.79 -1.29
N SER A 133 11.50 11.13 -0.07
CA SER A 133 11.54 10.18 1.04
C SER A 133 10.16 9.67 1.43
N MET A 134 9.19 10.57 1.57
CA MET A 134 7.82 10.18 1.88
C MET A 134 7.13 9.47 0.72
N GLY A 135 7.43 9.89 -0.52
CA GLY A 135 6.98 9.22 -1.73
C GLY A 135 7.46 7.77 -1.83
N ALA A 136 8.73 7.52 -1.48
CA ALA A 136 9.31 6.18 -1.43
C ALA A 136 8.58 5.29 -0.40
N ILE A 137 8.34 5.79 0.82
CA ILE A 137 7.60 5.07 1.87
C ILE A 137 6.14 4.84 1.46
N ASN A 138 5.48 5.87 0.91
CA ASN A 138 4.10 5.75 0.43
C ASN A 138 3.99 4.79 -0.76
N GLY A 139 5.01 4.67 -1.61
CA GLY A 139 5.04 3.71 -2.72
C GLY A 139 4.83 2.26 -2.24
N VAL A 140 5.36 1.91 -1.07
CA VAL A 140 5.14 0.57 -0.47
C VAL A 140 3.67 0.36 -0.05
N ALA A 141 2.92 1.43 0.22
CA ALA A 141 1.50 1.36 0.57
C ALA A 141 0.63 0.76 -0.55
N VAL A 142 1.10 0.79 -1.81
CA VAL A 142 0.40 0.13 -2.92
C VAL A 142 0.20 -1.36 -2.64
N ASN A 143 1.12 -2.04 -1.94
CA ASN A 143 0.97 -3.44 -1.55
C ASN A 143 -0.21 -3.64 -0.57
N THR A 144 -0.37 -2.74 0.40
CA THR A 144 -1.52 -2.75 1.32
C THR A 144 -2.83 -2.49 0.57
N ALA A 145 -2.84 -1.52 -0.33
CA ALA A 145 -4.00 -1.19 -1.15
C ALA A 145 -4.37 -2.35 -2.10
N HIS A 146 -3.37 -3.02 -2.67
CA HIS A 146 -3.51 -4.21 -3.52
C HIS A 146 -4.20 -5.34 -2.78
N GLU A 147 -3.72 -5.71 -1.59
CA GLU A 147 -4.35 -6.73 -0.75
C GLU A 147 -5.83 -6.38 -0.46
N LEU A 148 -6.12 -5.13 -0.11
CA LEU A 148 -7.46 -4.68 0.23
C LEU A 148 -8.40 -4.60 -0.99
N CYS A 149 -7.89 -4.29 -2.18
CA CYS A 149 -8.74 -4.19 -3.38
C CYS A 149 -9.21 -5.56 -3.89
N HIS A 150 -8.52 -6.65 -3.53
CA HIS A 150 -8.92 -8.02 -3.86
C HIS A 150 -9.98 -8.59 -2.91
N ARG A 151 -10.19 -7.97 -1.76
CA ARG A 151 -11.14 -8.48 -0.78
C ARG A 151 -12.59 -8.19 -1.19
N PRO A 152 -13.57 -9.07 -0.87
CA PRO A 152 -14.96 -8.89 -1.29
C PRO A 152 -15.72 -7.80 -0.49
N LYS A 153 -15.20 -7.38 0.67
CA LYS A 153 -15.88 -6.43 1.55
C LYS A 153 -15.77 -5.00 1.01
N LYS A 154 -16.89 -4.29 0.88
CA LYS A 154 -16.91 -2.88 0.46
C LYS A 154 -16.09 -1.96 1.39
N SER A 155 -16.06 -2.25 2.69
CA SER A 155 -15.21 -1.52 3.65
C SER A 155 -13.73 -1.62 3.31
N ASP A 156 -13.25 -2.77 2.82
CA ASP A 156 -11.85 -2.96 2.46
C ASP A 156 -11.50 -2.19 1.18
N HIS A 157 -12.45 -2.05 0.25
CA HIS A 157 -12.30 -1.15 -0.89
C HIS A 157 -12.16 0.33 -0.47
N TYR A 158 -12.92 0.76 0.55
CA TYR A 158 -12.77 2.10 1.11
C TYR A 158 -11.37 2.30 1.73
N TRP A 159 -10.91 1.33 2.50
CA TRP A 159 -9.56 1.35 3.07
C TRP A 159 -8.47 1.35 1.98
N SER A 160 -8.67 0.63 0.86
CA SER A 160 -7.78 0.68 -0.30
C SER A 160 -7.71 2.10 -0.89
N HIS A 161 -8.86 2.78 -1.05
CA HIS A 161 -8.89 4.17 -1.52
C HIS A 161 -8.13 5.11 -0.57
N MET A 162 -8.33 4.99 0.75
CA MET A 162 -7.61 5.79 1.74
C MET A 162 -6.09 5.57 1.65
N THR A 163 -5.66 4.33 1.44
CA THR A 163 -4.24 3.98 1.31
C THR A 163 -3.62 4.61 0.06
N LEU A 164 -4.37 4.68 -1.04
CA LEU A 164 -3.90 5.24 -2.33
C LEU A 164 -4.02 6.76 -2.41
N ALA A 165 -4.80 7.39 -1.52
CA ALA A 165 -5.07 8.83 -1.56
C ALA A 165 -3.79 9.69 -1.51
N PRO A 166 -2.80 9.45 -0.61
CA PRO A 166 -1.58 10.23 -0.56
C PRO A 166 -0.68 10.10 -1.80
N LEU A 167 -0.91 9.07 -2.62
CA LEU A 167 -0.20 8.83 -3.87
C LEU A 167 -0.91 9.43 -5.08
N VAL A 168 -2.15 9.95 -4.90
CA VAL A 168 -3.02 10.36 -6.02
C VAL A 168 -3.22 9.22 -7.04
N TYR A 169 -3.20 7.96 -6.58
CA TYR A 169 -3.15 6.76 -7.41
C TYR A 169 -4.42 5.90 -7.30
N ASN A 170 -5.55 6.53 -6.95
CA ASN A 170 -6.82 5.84 -6.67
C ASN A 170 -7.42 5.07 -7.86
N HIS A 171 -7.01 5.40 -9.08
CA HIS A 171 -7.42 4.67 -10.28
C HIS A 171 -6.90 3.20 -10.29
N PHE A 172 -5.82 2.91 -9.56
CA PHE A 172 -5.28 1.56 -9.38
C PHE A 172 -6.33 0.57 -8.86
N ARG A 173 -7.18 0.99 -7.94
CA ARG A 173 -8.23 0.14 -7.36
C ARG A 173 -9.23 -0.36 -8.42
N ILE A 174 -9.43 0.37 -9.51
CA ILE A 174 -10.31 -0.03 -10.62
C ILE A 174 -9.50 -0.79 -11.68
N GLU A 175 -8.37 -0.22 -12.08
CA GLU A 175 -7.56 -0.77 -13.16
C GLU A 175 -7.00 -2.14 -12.80
N HIS A 176 -6.43 -2.29 -11.60
CA HIS A 176 -5.75 -3.51 -11.22
C HIS A 176 -6.65 -4.77 -11.29
N PRO A 177 -7.79 -4.86 -10.57
CA PRO A 177 -8.63 -6.07 -10.60
C PRO A 177 -9.47 -6.20 -11.87
N TYR A 178 -9.87 -5.09 -12.50
CA TYR A 178 -10.80 -5.14 -13.64
C TYR A 178 -10.14 -4.91 -15.01
N GLY A 179 -8.93 -4.41 -15.03
CA GLY A 179 -8.11 -4.17 -16.21
C GLY A 179 -6.94 -5.13 -16.29
N HIS A 180 -5.92 -4.92 -15.45
CA HIS A 180 -4.69 -5.71 -15.43
C HIS A 180 -4.94 -7.22 -15.32
N HIS A 181 -5.67 -7.69 -14.30
CA HIS A 181 -5.95 -9.12 -14.11
C HIS A 181 -6.66 -9.80 -15.30
N LYS A 182 -7.35 -9.03 -16.14
CA LYS A 182 -8.02 -9.57 -17.32
C LYS A 182 -7.12 -9.59 -18.56
N ARG A 183 -6.06 -8.79 -18.56
CA ARG A 183 -5.20 -8.56 -19.73
C ARG A 183 -3.73 -8.81 -19.45
N ALA A 184 -3.40 -9.27 -18.23
CA ALA A 184 -2.02 -9.52 -17.84
C ALA A 184 -1.27 -10.31 -18.92
N ALA A 185 -0.05 -9.90 -19.21
CA ALA A 185 0.83 -10.45 -20.25
C ALA A 185 0.31 -10.29 -21.70
N THR A 186 -0.69 -9.41 -21.95
CA THR A 186 -1.10 -9.02 -23.30
C THR A 186 -0.58 -7.63 -23.69
N PRO A 187 -0.51 -7.30 -24.99
CA PRO A 187 -0.08 -5.95 -25.45
C PRO A 187 -1.03 -4.82 -25.01
N GLU A 188 -2.28 -5.14 -24.69
CA GLU A 188 -3.31 -4.18 -24.24
C GLU A 188 -3.19 -3.85 -22.74
N ASP A 189 -2.39 -4.60 -22.00
CA ASP A 189 -2.20 -4.35 -20.58
C ASP A 189 -1.14 -3.25 -20.35
N PRO A 190 -1.52 -2.09 -19.80
CA PRO A 190 -0.54 -1.04 -19.51
C PRO A 190 0.44 -1.43 -18.39
N ALA A 191 0.10 -2.40 -17.54
CA ALA A 191 0.91 -2.85 -16.42
C ALA A 191 1.85 -4.04 -16.77
N SER A 192 1.78 -4.60 -17.98
CA SER A 192 2.73 -5.57 -18.48
C SER A 192 3.88 -4.89 -19.23
N SER A 193 5.13 -5.15 -18.83
CA SER A 193 6.32 -4.65 -19.53
C SER A 193 6.50 -5.36 -20.87
N LYS A 194 7.03 -4.65 -21.85
CA LYS A 194 7.37 -5.21 -23.16
C LYS A 194 8.80 -5.76 -23.16
N MET A 195 9.06 -6.72 -24.01
CA MET A 195 10.42 -7.26 -24.19
C MET A 195 11.37 -6.10 -24.57
N GLY A 196 12.45 -5.93 -23.80
CA GLY A 196 13.46 -4.88 -24.02
C GLY A 196 13.06 -3.49 -23.58
N GLU A 197 11.84 -3.29 -23.02
CA GLU A 197 11.40 -1.99 -22.49
C GLU A 197 12.17 -1.65 -21.21
N THR A 198 12.76 -0.45 -21.15
CA THR A 198 13.40 0.03 -19.92
C THR A 198 12.38 0.45 -18.86
N PHE A 199 12.80 0.49 -17.60
CA PHE A 199 11.95 1.01 -16.51
C PHE A 199 11.44 2.43 -16.78
N TYR A 200 12.28 3.29 -17.35
CA TYR A 200 11.95 4.70 -17.63
C TYR A 200 10.93 4.87 -18.77
N GLU A 201 10.82 3.90 -19.68
CA GLU A 201 9.78 3.84 -20.71
C GLU A 201 8.50 3.20 -20.14
N PHE A 202 8.65 2.12 -19.38
CA PHE A 202 7.55 1.40 -18.76
C PHE A 202 6.78 2.27 -17.77
N TRP A 203 7.47 2.96 -16.86
CA TRP A 203 6.83 3.69 -15.76
C TRP A 203 5.81 4.74 -16.21
N PRO A 204 6.12 5.71 -17.10
CA PRO A 204 5.10 6.65 -17.56
C PRO A 204 3.99 5.96 -18.35
N ARG A 205 4.31 4.96 -19.15
CA ARG A 205 3.33 4.19 -19.92
C ARG A 205 2.33 3.48 -19.01
N THR A 206 2.80 2.83 -17.96
CA THR A 206 1.93 2.11 -17.02
C THR A 206 1.06 3.05 -16.21
N VAL A 207 1.59 4.20 -15.75
CA VAL A 207 0.83 5.17 -14.94
C VAL A 207 -0.29 5.82 -15.76
N PHE A 208 0.04 6.39 -16.91
CA PHE A 208 -0.96 7.05 -17.76
C PHE A 208 -1.89 6.05 -18.46
N GLY A 209 -1.36 4.90 -18.89
CA GLY A 209 -2.15 3.84 -19.47
C GLY A 209 -3.13 3.23 -18.48
N GLY A 210 -2.70 3.02 -17.23
CA GLY A 210 -3.55 2.55 -16.15
C GLY A 210 -4.67 3.52 -15.80
N LEU A 211 -4.37 4.82 -15.74
CA LEU A 211 -5.39 5.86 -15.56
C LEU A 211 -6.43 5.86 -16.69
N LYS A 212 -5.97 5.83 -17.94
CA LYS A 212 -6.86 5.76 -19.12
C LYS A 212 -7.74 4.50 -19.06
N SER A 213 -7.14 3.35 -18.78
CA SER A 213 -7.85 2.08 -18.63
C SER A 213 -8.91 2.13 -17.55
N ALA A 214 -8.59 2.69 -16.36
CA ALA A 214 -9.55 2.84 -15.27
C ALA A 214 -10.75 3.71 -15.67
N VAL A 215 -10.51 4.83 -16.37
CA VAL A 215 -11.57 5.71 -16.89
C VAL A 215 -12.48 4.97 -17.87
N GLU A 216 -11.91 4.21 -18.80
CA GLU A 216 -12.68 3.41 -19.76
C GLU A 216 -13.50 2.31 -19.09
N ILE A 217 -12.92 1.60 -18.12
CA ILE A 217 -13.60 0.54 -17.35
C ILE A 217 -14.78 1.14 -16.60
N GLU A 218 -14.56 2.26 -15.89
CA GLU A 218 -15.60 2.90 -15.10
C GLU A 218 -16.70 3.50 -15.98
N HIS A 219 -16.34 4.12 -17.09
CA HIS A 219 -17.33 4.60 -18.06
C HIS A 219 -18.22 3.46 -18.60
N LYS A 220 -17.63 2.33 -18.98
CA LYS A 220 -18.37 1.14 -19.42
C LYS A 220 -19.27 0.57 -18.30
N ARG A 221 -18.81 0.59 -17.04
CA ARG A 221 -19.58 0.14 -15.88
C ARG A 221 -20.82 1.02 -15.66
N LEU A 222 -20.65 2.33 -15.66
CA LEU A 222 -21.73 3.29 -15.48
C LEU A 222 -22.73 3.24 -16.63
N LYS A 223 -22.25 3.19 -17.88
CA LYS A 223 -23.11 3.05 -19.06
C LYS A 223 -24.01 1.81 -19.00
N ARG A 224 -23.49 0.67 -18.54
CA ARG A 224 -24.30 -0.57 -18.35
C ARG A 224 -25.38 -0.41 -17.29
N LYS A 225 -25.20 0.51 -16.32
CA LYS A 225 -26.21 0.85 -15.32
C LYS A 225 -27.17 1.97 -15.76
N GLY A 226 -27.04 2.50 -16.98
CA GLY A 226 -27.81 3.63 -17.46
C GLY A 226 -27.45 4.94 -16.80
N LEU A 227 -26.24 5.07 -16.21
CA LEU A 227 -25.79 6.23 -15.47
C LEU A 227 -24.82 7.09 -16.28
N SER A 228 -24.83 8.39 -16.04
CA SER A 228 -23.81 9.31 -16.57
C SER A 228 -22.45 9.05 -15.94
N PHE A 229 -21.38 9.36 -16.69
CA PHE A 229 -20.01 9.34 -16.14
C PHE A 229 -19.86 10.24 -14.92
N PHE A 230 -20.58 11.35 -14.86
CA PHE A 230 -20.59 12.30 -13.74
C PHE A 230 -21.51 11.90 -12.58
N SER A 231 -22.05 10.69 -12.60
CA SER A 231 -22.86 10.16 -11.51
C SER A 231 -22.07 10.08 -10.20
N LYS A 232 -22.78 10.26 -9.07
CA LYS A 232 -22.24 10.02 -7.72
C LYS A 232 -21.79 8.56 -7.49
N GLU A 233 -22.20 7.63 -8.35
CA GLU A 233 -21.74 6.24 -8.32
C GLU A 233 -20.37 6.03 -9.00
N ASN A 234 -19.74 7.07 -9.53
CA ASN A 234 -18.41 6.97 -10.14
C ASN A 234 -17.35 6.77 -9.06
N GLU A 235 -16.75 5.58 -9.05
CA GLU A 235 -15.74 5.19 -8.07
C GLU A 235 -14.43 5.97 -8.22
N LEU A 236 -14.10 6.47 -9.42
CA LEU A 236 -12.95 7.35 -9.63
C LEU A 236 -13.10 8.66 -8.85
N PHE A 237 -14.31 9.25 -8.88
CA PHE A 237 -14.56 10.50 -8.16
C PHE A 237 -14.49 10.31 -6.66
N HIS A 238 -14.95 9.16 -6.14
CA HIS A 238 -14.80 8.84 -4.72
C HIS A 238 -13.31 8.76 -4.34
N GLY A 239 -12.50 8.09 -5.15
CA GLY A 239 -11.06 7.99 -4.91
C GLY A 239 -10.35 9.34 -4.98
N TRP A 240 -10.64 10.14 -6.01
CA TRP A 240 -10.01 11.46 -6.19
C TRP A 240 -10.43 12.47 -5.11
N ALA A 241 -11.66 12.39 -4.62
CA ALA A 241 -12.11 13.24 -3.52
C ALA A 241 -11.38 12.95 -2.19
N MET A 242 -10.73 11.80 -2.06
CA MET A 242 -9.92 11.45 -0.91
C MET A 242 -8.44 11.86 -1.06
N SER A 243 -7.99 12.13 -2.29
CA SER A 243 -6.62 12.55 -2.63
C SER A 243 -6.44 14.06 -2.52
#